data_2e9c674945a28d3b9426b5f90fc974fa
#
_entry.id   2e9c674945a28d3b9426b5f90fc974fa
#
_cell.length_a   1.000
_cell.length_b   1.000
_cell.length_c   1.000
_cell.angle_alpha   90.00
_cell.angle_beta   90.00
_cell.angle_gamma   90.00
#
_symmetry.space_group_name_H-M   'P 1'
#
loop_
_entity.id
_entity.type
_entity.pdbx_description
1 polymer ?
#
loop_
_entity_poly.entity_id
_entity_poly.type
_entity_poly.pdbx_seq_one_letter_code
_entity_poly.pdbx_strand_id
1 'polypeptide(L)'
;ITLLDGILLAITLFSGVLAMVRGFSREVLSVASWAIAAAAAFYFYKQAAPFVQPYVDNEVLAQAAAAGAIFLVTLIIATIITMKIADFIIDSSVGALDRTLGFVFGAARGVLLVVVAMLFFNWLAQNNQPTWVTNAKSKPLLDSLGTQLVNLLPEDPEAMIEKVKTGAGEALEQIDNDATQPEKPAADPAKPAAGTAG
;
A
#
# COMPACT_ATOMS: atom_id res chain seq x y z
N ILE A 1 32.92 0.03 11.27
CA ILE A 1 31.72 -0.64 10.70
C ILE A 1 31.45 -1.82 11.62
N THR A 2 30.32 -1.77 12.29
CA THR A 2 29.86 -2.86 13.16
C THR A 2 29.03 -3.88 12.35
N LEU A 3 28.70 -5.01 12.99
CA LEU A 3 27.84 -6.03 12.37
C LEU A 3 26.49 -5.43 11.94
N LEU A 4 25.92 -4.53 12.75
CA LEU A 4 24.63 -3.86 12.42
C LEU A 4 24.75 -3.00 11.16
N ASP A 5 25.84 -2.23 11.03
CA ASP A 5 26.08 -1.41 9.82
C ASP A 5 26.21 -2.29 8.57
N GLY A 6 26.87 -3.45 8.71
CA GLY A 6 27.00 -4.45 7.63
C GLY A 6 25.65 -5.06 7.22
N ILE A 7 24.82 -5.43 8.20
CA ILE A 7 23.48 -5.97 7.99
C ILE A 7 22.59 -4.92 7.29
N LEU A 8 22.60 -3.67 7.76
CA LEU A 8 21.84 -2.58 7.15
C LEU A 8 22.22 -2.42 5.68
N LEU A 9 23.53 -2.34 5.42
CA LEU A 9 24.03 -2.15 4.05
C LEU A 9 23.68 -3.34 3.14
N ALA A 10 23.84 -4.55 3.65
CA ALA A 10 23.51 -5.77 2.90
C ALA A 10 22.03 -5.86 2.57
N ILE A 11 21.13 -5.65 3.55
CA ILE A 11 19.68 -5.70 3.34
C ILE A 11 19.24 -4.58 2.41
N THR A 12 19.74 -3.36 2.59
CA THR A 12 19.39 -2.21 1.75
C THR A 12 19.82 -2.42 0.30
N LEU A 13 21.07 -2.85 0.06
CA LEU A 13 21.56 -3.13 -1.29
C LEU A 13 20.81 -4.30 -1.93
N PHE A 14 20.63 -5.39 -1.21
CA PHE A 14 19.91 -6.56 -1.72
C PHE A 14 18.48 -6.22 -2.09
N SER A 15 17.76 -5.51 -1.22
CA SER A 15 16.39 -5.04 -1.50
C SER A 15 16.35 -4.07 -2.69
N GLY A 16 17.31 -3.14 -2.79
CA GLY A 16 17.42 -2.20 -3.91
C GLY A 16 17.69 -2.89 -5.24
N VAL A 17 18.64 -3.84 -5.27
CA VAL A 17 18.96 -4.61 -6.49
C VAL A 17 17.76 -5.47 -6.93
N LEU A 18 17.09 -6.15 -6.02
CA LEU A 18 15.89 -6.93 -6.34
C LEU A 18 14.78 -6.06 -6.93
N ALA A 19 14.55 -4.88 -6.34
CA ALA A 19 13.54 -3.95 -6.83
C ALA A 19 13.95 -3.31 -8.17
N MET A 20 15.24 -3.06 -8.40
CA MET A 20 15.77 -2.61 -9.69
C MET A 20 15.52 -3.63 -10.82
N VAL A 21 15.69 -4.92 -10.52
CA VAL A 21 15.41 -6.00 -11.48
C VAL A 21 13.91 -6.11 -11.78
N ARG A 22 13.07 -5.95 -10.76
CA ARG A 22 11.61 -6.00 -10.92
C ARG A 22 11.01 -4.77 -11.57
N GLY A 23 11.60 -3.59 -11.32
CA GLY A 23 11.10 -2.28 -11.71
C GLY A 23 10.20 -1.64 -10.63
N PHE A 24 10.22 -0.31 -10.59
CA PHE A 24 9.44 0.51 -9.65
C PHE A 24 7.93 0.28 -9.79
N SER A 25 7.45 0.27 -11.03
CA SER A 25 6.02 0.07 -11.33
C SER A 25 5.49 -1.22 -10.74
N ARG A 26 6.23 -2.33 -10.85
CA ARG A 26 5.82 -3.61 -10.27
C ARG A 26 5.83 -3.59 -8.74
N GLU A 27 6.80 -2.93 -8.13
CA GLU A 27 6.88 -2.82 -6.66
C GLU A 27 5.71 -2.00 -6.11
N VAL A 28 5.42 -0.83 -6.71
CA VAL A 28 4.30 0.03 -6.30
C VAL A 28 2.96 -0.67 -6.52
N LEU A 29 2.76 -1.29 -7.67
CA LEU A 29 1.52 -2.03 -7.96
C LEU A 29 1.35 -3.25 -7.05
N SER A 30 2.43 -3.90 -6.64
CA SER A 30 2.39 -4.97 -5.64
C SER A 30 1.91 -4.45 -4.29
N VAL A 31 2.47 -3.33 -3.80
CA VAL A 31 2.02 -2.70 -2.56
C VAL A 31 0.56 -2.26 -2.65
N ALA A 32 0.16 -1.69 -3.79
CA ALA A 32 -1.24 -1.33 -4.03
C ALA A 32 -2.18 -2.53 -4.00
N SER A 33 -1.77 -3.68 -4.58
CA SER A 33 -2.55 -4.93 -4.51
C SER A 33 -2.77 -5.41 -3.07
N TRP A 34 -1.75 -5.33 -2.23
CA TRP A 34 -1.85 -5.66 -0.81
C TRP A 34 -2.78 -4.71 -0.06
N ALA A 35 -2.68 -3.40 -0.33
CA ALA A 35 -3.55 -2.39 0.26
C ALA A 35 -5.02 -2.59 -0.14
N ILE A 36 -5.28 -2.87 -1.42
CA ILE A 36 -6.63 -3.15 -1.93
C ILE A 36 -7.19 -4.43 -1.30
N ALA A 37 -6.38 -5.49 -1.20
CA ALA A 37 -6.80 -6.74 -0.58
C ALA A 37 -7.11 -6.58 0.91
N ALA A 38 -6.29 -5.80 1.64
CA ALA A 38 -6.52 -5.49 3.05
C ALA A 38 -7.80 -4.65 3.24
N ALA A 39 -8.00 -3.63 2.40
CA ALA A 39 -9.21 -2.81 2.44
C ALA A 39 -10.47 -3.64 2.13
N ALA A 40 -10.43 -4.49 1.11
CA ALA A 40 -11.54 -5.37 0.78
C ALA A 40 -11.85 -6.36 1.90
N ALA A 41 -10.84 -6.99 2.48
CA ALA A 41 -11.00 -7.88 3.62
C ALA A 41 -11.65 -7.15 4.79
N PHE A 42 -11.17 -5.95 5.12
CA PHE A 42 -11.70 -5.12 6.20
C PHE A 42 -13.14 -4.68 5.96
N TYR A 43 -13.51 -4.38 4.72
CA TYR A 43 -14.86 -3.91 4.39
C TYR A 43 -15.89 -5.04 4.34
N PHE A 44 -15.49 -6.20 3.79
CA PHE A 44 -16.42 -7.29 3.49
C PHE A 44 -16.43 -8.45 4.49
N TYR A 45 -15.51 -8.52 5.48
CA TYR A 45 -15.41 -9.66 6.39
C TYR A 45 -16.72 -9.96 7.14
N LYS A 46 -17.45 -8.91 7.59
CA LYS A 46 -18.72 -9.07 8.30
C LYS A 46 -19.82 -9.67 7.43
N GLN A 47 -19.81 -9.35 6.14
CA GLN A 47 -20.79 -9.85 5.18
C GLN A 47 -20.48 -11.30 4.77
N ALA A 48 -19.21 -11.69 4.80
CA ALA A 48 -18.79 -13.05 4.47
C ALA A 48 -18.77 -13.99 5.68
N ALA A 49 -18.68 -13.49 6.91
CA ALA A 49 -18.68 -14.29 8.12
C ALA A 49 -19.84 -15.29 8.22
N PRO A 50 -21.10 -14.96 7.86
CA PRO A 50 -22.21 -15.91 7.92
C PRO A 50 -22.04 -17.14 7.03
N PHE A 51 -21.27 -17.06 5.94
CA PHE A 51 -20.97 -18.20 5.06
C PHE A 51 -19.94 -19.16 5.66
N VAL A 52 -19.13 -18.68 6.59
CA VAL A 52 -18.07 -19.47 7.26
C VAL A 52 -18.57 -20.05 8.59
N GLN A 53 -19.49 -19.38 9.27
CA GLN A 53 -20.07 -19.81 10.56
C GLN A 53 -20.56 -21.25 10.59
N PRO A 54 -21.19 -21.84 9.53
CA PRO A 54 -21.62 -23.24 9.57
C PRO A 54 -20.45 -24.24 9.70
N TYR A 55 -19.23 -23.81 9.42
CA TYR A 55 -18.01 -24.66 9.44
C TYR A 55 -17.12 -24.36 10.65
N VAL A 56 -17.38 -23.28 11.40
CA VAL A 56 -16.53 -22.81 12.50
C VAL A 56 -17.41 -22.31 13.64
N ASP A 57 -17.44 -23.04 14.73
CA ASP A 57 -18.29 -22.75 15.91
C ASP A 57 -17.94 -21.44 16.65
N ASN A 58 -16.71 -20.95 16.47
CA ASN A 58 -16.23 -19.72 17.11
C ASN A 58 -16.42 -18.51 16.19
N GLU A 59 -17.21 -17.54 16.62
CA GLU A 59 -17.53 -16.34 15.85
C GLU A 59 -16.28 -15.52 15.45
N VAL A 60 -15.31 -15.35 16.35
CA VAL A 60 -14.07 -14.63 16.07
C VAL A 60 -13.23 -15.35 15.02
N LEU A 61 -13.18 -16.68 15.11
CA LEU A 61 -12.46 -17.49 14.16
C LEU A 61 -13.14 -17.52 12.79
N ALA A 62 -14.47 -17.52 12.74
CA ALA A 62 -15.25 -17.41 11.51
C ALA A 62 -15.04 -16.06 10.82
N GLN A 63 -15.01 -14.96 11.58
CA GLN A 63 -14.70 -13.62 11.05
C GLN A 63 -13.26 -13.53 10.53
N ALA A 64 -12.29 -14.07 11.26
CA ALA A 64 -10.90 -14.11 10.83
C ALA A 64 -10.69 -14.95 9.56
N ALA A 65 -11.35 -16.11 9.47
CA ALA A 65 -11.32 -16.97 8.29
C ALA A 65 -11.99 -16.30 7.08
N ALA A 66 -13.12 -15.62 7.27
CA ALA A 66 -13.80 -14.85 6.24
C ALA A 66 -12.91 -13.70 5.73
N ALA A 67 -12.30 -12.93 6.64
CA ALA A 67 -11.36 -11.87 6.29
C ALA A 67 -10.16 -12.41 5.51
N GLY A 68 -9.57 -13.51 5.96
CA GLY A 68 -8.46 -14.17 5.29
C GLY A 68 -8.82 -14.68 3.89
N ALA A 69 -9.99 -15.27 3.72
CA ALA A 69 -10.47 -15.74 2.42
C ALA A 69 -10.68 -14.58 1.44
N ILE A 70 -11.34 -13.50 1.86
CA ILE A 70 -11.52 -12.29 1.04
C ILE A 70 -10.17 -11.68 0.69
N PHE A 71 -9.28 -11.54 1.67
CA PHE A 71 -7.93 -11.02 1.45
C PHE A 71 -7.20 -11.80 0.35
N LEU A 72 -7.16 -13.13 0.45
CA LEU A 72 -6.46 -13.99 -0.52
C LEU A 72 -7.09 -13.91 -1.91
N VAL A 73 -8.41 -14.00 -2.02
CA VAL A 73 -9.12 -13.90 -3.30
C VAL A 73 -8.87 -12.54 -3.95
N THR A 74 -9.04 -11.45 -3.19
CA THR A 74 -8.81 -10.09 -3.69
C THR A 74 -7.35 -9.88 -4.06
N LEU A 75 -6.41 -10.39 -3.27
CA LEU A 75 -4.98 -10.29 -3.54
C LEU A 75 -4.60 -10.99 -4.85
N ILE A 76 -5.14 -12.18 -5.10
CA ILE A 76 -4.90 -12.92 -6.35
C ILE A 76 -5.45 -12.12 -7.53
N ILE A 77 -6.70 -11.66 -7.47
CA ILE A 77 -7.33 -10.88 -8.55
C ILE A 77 -6.55 -9.58 -8.79
N ALA A 78 -6.28 -8.81 -7.73
CA ALA A 78 -5.53 -7.56 -7.82
C ALA A 78 -4.13 -7.79 -8.40
N THR A 79 -3.43 -8.84 -7.99
CA THR A 79 -2.10 -9.18 -8.51
C THR A 79 -2.14 -9.51 -10.00
N ILE A 80 -3.13 -10.28 -10.46
CA ILE A 80 -3.28 -10.59 -11.89
C ILE A 80 -3.51 -9.32 -12.72
N ILE A 81 -4.38 -8.43 -12.24
CA ILE A 81 -4.67 -7.16 -12.90
C ILE A 81 -3.43 -6.27 -12.93
N THR A 82 -2.76 -6.10 -11.79
CA THR A 82 -1.58 -5.23 -11.66
C THR A 82 -0.39 -5.74 -12.45
N MET A 83 -0.20 -7.06 -12.60
CA MET A 83 0.82 -7.64 -13.47
C MET A 83 0.59 -7.25 -14.93
N LYS A 84 -0.63 -7.31 -15.43
CA LYS A 84 -0.96 -6.89 -16.79
C LYS A 84 -0.70 -5.41 -17.03
N ILE A 85 -1.04 -4.56 -16.05
CA ILE A 85 -0.76 -3.12 -16.10
C ILE A 85 0.75 -2.85 -16.09
N ALA A 86 1.50 -3.55 -15.23
CA ALA A 86 2.94 -3.41 -15.13
C ALA A 86 3.66 -3.79 -16.43
N ASP A 87 3.25 -4.88 -17.07
CA ASP A 87 3.83 -5.31 -18.35
C ASP A 87 3.63 -4.24 -19.43
N PHE A 88 2.44 -3.62 -19.50
CA PHE A 88 2.16 -2.53 -20.42
C PHE A 88 3.05 -1.28 -20.19
N ILE A 89 3.36 -0.97 -18.91
CA ILE A 89 4.22 0.18 -18.56
C ILE A 89 5.69 -0.10 -18.91
N ILE A 90 6.18 -1.33 -18.68
CA ILE A 90 7.59 -1.71 -18.87
C ILE A 90 7.95 -1.80 -20.35
N ASP A 91 7.02 -2.20 -21.20
CA ASP A 91 7.21 -2.23 -22.66
C ASP A 91 7.32 -0.83 -23.29
N SER A 92 7.07 0.22 -22.50
CA SER A 92 7.25 1.60 -22.95
C SER A 92 8.69 2.07 -22.77
N SER A 93 9.06 3.16 -23.47
CA SER A 93 10.40 3.78 -23.49
C SER A 93 10.98 4.20 -22.13
N VAL A 94 10.25 4.00 -21.03
CA VAL A 94 10.54 4.47 -19.67
C VAL A 94 11.28 3.41 -18.82
N GLY A 95 11.61 2.24 -19.38
CA GLY A 95 12.13 1.09 -18.63
C GLY A 95 13.43 1.34 -17.85
N ALA A 96 14.33 2.23 -18.32
CA ALA A 96 15.57 2.56 -17.60
C ALA A 96 15.28 3.41 -16.34
N LEU A 97 14.36 4.37 -16.45
CA LEU A 97 13.93 5.19 -15.32
C LEU A 97 13.20 4.35 -14.27
N ASP A 98 12.33 3.45 -14.72
CA ASP A 98 11.59 2.52 -13.85
C ASP A 98 12.54 1.65 -13.01
N ARG A 99 13.63 1.15 -13.59
CA ARG A 99 14.65 0.38 -12.85
C ARG A 99 15.40 1.22 -11.84
N THR A 100 15.77 2.45 -12.18
CA THR A 100 16.47 3.35 -11.26
C THR A 100 15.59 3.75 -10.08
N LEU A 101 14.33 4.10 -10.34
CA LEU A 101 13.34 4.35 -9.30
C LEU A 101 13.06 3.10 -8.47
N GLY A 102 13.06 1.92 -9.10
CA GLY A 102 12.95 0.63 -8.42
C GLY A 102 14.07 0.43 -7.40
N PHE A 103 15.31 0.74 -7.76
CA PHE A 103 16.45 0.66 -6.84
C PHE A 103 16.25 1.58 -5.63
N VAL A 104 15.90 2.85 -5.85
CA VAL A 104 15.67 3.83 -4.77
C VAL A 104 14.53 3.38 -3.85
N PHE A 105 13.42 2.94 -4.42
CA PHE A 105 12.28 2.43 -3.65
C PHE A 105 12.64 1.17 -2.87
N GLY A 106 13.35 0.24 -3.49
CA GLY A 106 13.80 -0.99 -2.84
C GLY A 106 14.81 -0.73 -1.72
N ALA A 107 15.71 0.24 -1.90
CA ALA A 107 16.64 0.66 -0.86
C ALA A 107 15.89 1.29 0.33
N ALA A 108 14.95 2.19 0.08
CA ALA A 108 14.10 2.77 1.12
C ALA A 108 13.33 1.70 1.89
N ARG A 109 12.74 0.72 1.20
CA ARG A 109 12.08 -0.44 1.80
C ARG A 109 13.07 -1.28 2.62
N GLY A 110 14.30 -1.48 2.14
CA GLY A 110 15.34 -2.21 2.88
C GLY A 110 15.69 -1.52 4.20
N VAL A 111 15.87 -0.19 4.18
CA VAL A 111 16.07 0.61 5.39
C VAL A 111 14.87 0.48 6.34
N LEU A 112 13.66 0.60 5.82
CA LEU A 112 12.42 0.46 6.61
C LEU A 112 12.35 -0.89 7.32
N LEU A 113 12.69 -1.98 6.63
CA LEU A 113 12.72 -3.33 7.22
C LEU A 113 13.71 -3.41 8.37
N VAL A 114 14.90 -2.82 8.24
CA VAL A 114 15.89 -2.80 9.32
C VAL A 114 15.43 -1.92 10.48
N VAL A 115 14.77 -0.78 10.21
CA VAL A 115 14.18 0.08 11.25
C VAL A 115 13.12 -0.69 12.05
N VAL A 116 12.21 -1.39 11.37
CA VAL A 116 11.18 -2.20 12.03
C VAL A 116 11.83 -3.33 12.85
N ALA A 117 12.81 -4.04 12.26
CA ALA A 117 13.54 -5.09 12.97
C ALA A 117 14.25 -4.52 14.22
N MET A 118 14.81 -3.31 14.12
CA MET A 118 15.48 -2.64 15.24
C MET A 118 14.50 -2.21 16.34
N LEU A 119 13.28 -1.76 15.98
CA LEU A 119 12.23 -1.49 16.95
C LEU A 119 11.84 -2.75 17.73
N PHE A 120 11.65 -3.87 17.05
CA PHE A 120 11.39 -5.16 17.70
C PHE A 120 12.56 -5.61 18.57
N PHE A 121 13.79 -5.44 18.09
CA PHE A 121 14.99 -5.77 18.84
C PHE A 121 15.12 -4.92 20.10
N ASN A 122 14.91 -3.61 20.02
CA ASN A 122 14.93 -2.69 21.15
C ASN A 122 13.85 -3.05 22.19
N TRP A 123 12.67 -3.45 21.72
CA TRP A 123 11.58 -3.90 22.59
C TRP A 123 11.91 -5.21 23.32
N LEU A 124 12.54 -6.15 22.62
CA LEU A 124 12.90 -7.47 23.18
C LEU A 124 14.14 -7.41 24.08
N ALA A 125 15.13 -6.59 23.73
CA ALA A 125 16.45 -6.53 24.35
C ALA A 125 16.67 -5.25 25.17
N GLN A 126 15.64 -4.78 25.91
CA GLN A 126 15.65 -3.50 26.63
C GLN A 126 16.86 -3.32 27.58
N ASN A 127 17.34 -4.38 28.23
CA ASN A 127 18.37 -4.29 29.27
C ASN A 127 19.75 -4.89 28.89
N ASN A 128 19.86 -5.59 27.75
CA ASN A 128 21.09 -6.30 27.36
C ASN A 128 21.36 -6.14 25.84
N GLN A 129 21.59 -4.90 25.40
CA GLN A 129 21.97 -4.68 24.01
C GLN A 129 23.41 -5.05 23.77
N PRO A 130 23.73 -5.92 22.80
CA PRO A 130 25.13 -6.29 22.48
C PRO A 130 25.93 -5.09 21.97
N THR A 131 27.22 -5.11 22.18
CA THR A 131 28.13 -4.03 21.81
C THR A 131 28.19 -3.73 20.31
N TRP A 132 27.92 -4.74 19.46
CA TRP A 132 27.86 -4.57 18.02
C TRP A 132 26.61 -3.75 17.56
N VAL A 133 25.60 -3.64 18.42
CA VAL A 133 24.43 -2.78 18.19
C VAL A 133 24.69 -1.38 18.76
N THR A 134 25.14 -1.30 20.01
CA THR A 134 25.30 0.00 20.70
C THR A 134 26.40 0.86 20.08
N ASN A 135 27.43 0.25 19.50
CA ASN A 135 28.55 0.93 18.83
C ASN A 135 28.34 1.13 17.33
N ALA A 136 27.17 0.79 16.79
CA ALA A 136 26.89 0.97 15.40
C ALA A 136 26.71 2.46 15.03
N LYS A 137 27.34 2.88 13.94
CA LYS A 137 27.19 4.25 13.42
C LYS A 137 25.78 4.51 12.88
N SER A 138 25.13 3.47 12.40
CA SER A 138 23.74 3.53 11.89
C SER A 138 22.70 3.55 13.01
N LYS A 139 23.04 3.16 14.26
CA LYS A 139 22.07 3.09 15.35
C LYS A 139 21.32 4.40 15.61
N PRO A 140 21.96 5.57 15.73
CA PRO A 140 21.23 6.83 15.96
C PRO A 140 20.23 7.16 14.85
N LEU A 141 20.59 6.85 13.60
CA LEU A 141 19.70 7.02 12.45
C LEU A 141 18.51 6.07 12.50
N LEU A 142 18.75 4.79 12.79
CA LEU A 142 17.72 3.77 12.89
C LEU A 142 16.76 4.06 14.05
N ASP A 143 17.26 4.48 15.19
CA ASP A 143 16.45 4.84 16.36
C ASP A 143 15.61 6.11 16.07
N SER A 144 16.18 7.11 15.40
CA SER A 144 15.45 8.31 14.97
C SER A 144 14.33 7.99 13.98
N LEU A 145 14.61 7.19 12.96
CA LEU A 145 13.61 6.74 11.98
C LEU A 145 12.54 5.86 12.64
N GLY A 146 12.95 5.00 13.57
CA GLY A 146 12.02 4.17 14.35
C GLY A 146 11.07 5.02 15.19
N THR A 147 11.58 6.03 15.90
CA THR A 147 10.75 6.96 16.68
C THR A 147 9.78 7.74 15.78
N GLN A 148 10.25 8.23 14.62
CA GLN A 148 9.38 8.89 13.68
C GLN A 148 8.29 7.95 13.14
N LEU A 149 8.63 6.70 12.86
CA LEU A 149 7.67 5.69 12.40
C LEU A 149 6.60 5.42 13.47
N VAL A 150 7.00 5.28 14.73
CA VAL A 150 6.06 5.10 15.85
C VAL A 150 5.17 6.32 16.03
N ASN A 151 5.72 7.53 15.89
CA ASN A 151 4.95 8.77 16.00
C ASN A 151 3.96 8.99 14.84
N LEU A 152 4.17 8.31 13.70
CA LEU A 152 3.22 8.30 12.59
C LEU A 152 2.06 7.34 12.82
N LEU A 153 2.20 6.37 13.74
CA LEU A 153 1.08 5.54 14.14
C LEU A 153 0.15 6.38 15.03
N PRO A 154 -1.14 6.48 14.70
CA PRO A 154 -2.09 7.18 15.55
C PRO A 154 -2.23 6.45 16.89
N GLU A 155 -2.37 7.23 17.95
CA GLU A 155 -2.59 6.71 19.30
C GLU A 155 -3.88 5.88 19.40
N ASP A 156 -4.85 6.13 18.50
CA ASP A 156 -6.11 5.40 18.38
C ASP A 156 -6.27 4.81 16.96
N PRO A 157 -6.00 3.51 16.77
CA PRO A 157 -6.25 2.82 15.50
C PRO A 157 -7.73 2.86 15.07
N GLU A 158 -8.65 2.88 16.03
CA GLU A 158 -10.10 2.95 15.80
C GLU A 158 -10.51 4.29 15.17
N ALA A 159 -9.90 5.39 15.57
CA ALA A 159 -10.17 6.71 15.00
C ALA A 159 -9.68 6.83 13.53
N MET A 160 -8.60 6.14 13.17
CA MET A 160 -8.17 6.06 11.77
C MET A 160 -9.11 5.22 10.92
N ILE A 161 -9.57 4.10 11.46
CA ILE A 161 -10.54 3.22 10.80
C ILE A 161 -11.83 3.98 10.51
N GLU A 162 -12.31 4.77 11.48
CA GLU A 162 -13.49 5.61 11.32
C GLU A 162 -13.29 6.70 10.24
N LYS A 163 -12.13 7.37 10.21
CA LYS A 163 -11.79 8.36 9.18
C LYS A 163 -11.70 7.77 7.78
N VAL A 164 -11.09 6.59 7.64
CA VAL A 164 -10.99 5.88 6.36
C VAL A 164 -12.38 5.45 5.89
N LYS A 165 -13.22 4.96 6.81
CA LYS A 165 -14.58 4.53 6.51
C LYS A 165 -15.47 5.70 6.08
N THR A 166 -15.37 6.84 6.77
CA THR A 166 -16.11 8.06 6.43
C THR A 166 -15.63 8.63 5.10
N GLY A 167 -14.32 8.76 4.89
CA GLY A 167 -13.76 9.26 3.63
C GLY A 167 -14.03 8.35 2.42
N ALA A 168 -14.03 7.03 2.62
CA ALA A 168 -14.42 6.10 1.57
C ALA A 168 -15.93 6.18 1.25
N GLY A 169 -16.78 6.39 2.26
CA GLY A 169 -18.21 6.61 2.08
C GLY A 169 -18.50 7.88 1.27
N GLU A 170 -17.88 9.00 1.64
CA GLU A 170 -18.01 10.27 0.93
C GLU A 170 -17.51 10.20 -0.53
N ALA A 171 -16.41 9.49 -0.78
CA ALA A 171 -15.91 9.28 -2.13
C ALA A 171 -16.86 8.45 -3.01
N LEU A 172 -17.49 7.41 -2.44
CA LEU A 172 -18.47 6.59 -3.15
C LEU A 172 -19.77 7.38 -3.43
N GLU A 173 -20.21 8.21 -2.50
CA GLU A 173 -21.38 9.08 -2.68
C GLU A 173 -21.15 10.15 -3.76
N GLN A 174 -19.92 10.68 -3.85
CA GLN A 174 -19.54 11.61 -4.92
C GLN A 174 -19.55 10.94 -6.29
N ILE A 175 -19.07 9.70 -6.39
CA ILE A 175 -19.08 8.94 -7.65
C ILE A 175 -20.51 8.62 -8.08
N ASP A 176 -21.39 8.25 -7.15
CA ASP A 176 -22.80 7.94 -7.45
C ASP A 176 -23.58 9.19 -7.87
N ASN A 177 -23.30 10.33 -7.23
CA ASN A 177 -23.89 11.61 -7.59
C ASN A 177 -23.41 12.15 -8.95
N ASP A 178 -22.15 11.88 -9.31
CA ASP A 178 -21.60 12.27 -10.62
C ASP A 178 -22.15 11.36 -11.75
N ALA A 179 -22.34 10.07 -11.45
CA ALA A 179 -22.95 9.11 -12.39
C ALA A 179 -24.46 9.33 -12.62
N THR A 180 -25.14 9.97 -11.66
CA THR A 180 -26.58 10.26 -11.74
C THR A 180 -26.93 11.65 -12.28
N GLN A 181 -25.94 12.53 -12.56
CA GLN A 181 -26.22 13.79 -13.24
C GLN A 181 -26.54 13.52 -14.72
N PRO A 182 -27.75 13.87 -15.21
CA PRO A 182 -28.05 13.75 -16.63
C PRO A 182 -27.13 14.69 -17.41
N GLU A 183 -26.45 14.11 -18.38
CA GLU A 183 -25.58 14.81 -19.33
C GLU A 183 -26.32 16.05 -19.88
N LYS A 184 -25.80 17.24 -19.59
CA LYS A 184 -26.32 18.51 -20.04
C LYS A 184 -26.33 18.48 -21.56
N PRO A 185 -27.52 18.66 -22.24
CA PRO A 185 -27.57 18.62 -23.69
C PRO A 185 -26.57 19.59 -24.30
N ALA A 186 -25.74 19.09 -25.21
CA ALA A 186 -24.82 19.90 -25.99
C ALA A 186 -25.61 21.03 -26.66
N ALA A 187 -25.16 22.26 -26.46
CA ALA A 187 -25.75 23.43 -27.09
C ALA A 187 -25.73 23.28 -28.62
N ASP A 188 -26.89 23.30 -29.23
CA ASP A 188 -27.11 23.27 -30.66
C ASP A 188 -26.29 24.39 -31.34
N PRO A 189 -25.46 24.13 -32.35
CA PRO A 189 -24.72 25.18 -33.04
C PRO A 189 -25.71 26.04 -33.85
N ALA A 190 -25.68 27.32 -33.56
CA ALA A 190 -26.50 28.37 -34.09
C ALA A 190 -26.78 28.23 -35.59
N LYS A 191 -28.07 28.14 -35.93
CA LYS A 191 -28.64 28.27 -37.27
C LYS A 191 -28.25 29.64 -37.87
N PRO A 192 -27.66 29.72 -39.05
CA PRO A 192 -27.34 30.99 -39.68
C PRO A 192 -28.62 31.77 -40.05
N ALA A 193 -28.64 33.04 -39.66
CA ALA A 193 -29.70 33.97 -39.96
C ALA A 193 -29.80 34.16 -41.50
N ALA A 194 -30.98 33.84 -42.03
CA ALA A 194 -31.33 34.11 -43.41
C ALA A 194 -31.39 35.62 -43.64
N GLY A 195 -30.63 36.10 -44.61
CA GLY A 195 -30.65 37.49 -45.02
C GLY A 195 -32.00 37.88 -45.58
N THR A 196 -32.47 39.05 -45.23
CA THR A 196 -33.54 39.78 -45.88
C THR A 196 -32.93 40.63 -46.99
N ALA A 197 -33.19 40.23 -48.23
CA ALA A 197 -33.13 41.14 -49.38
C ALA A 197 -34.43 41.90 -49.45
N GLY A 198 -34.38 43.19 -49.69
CA GLY A 198 -35.47 44.11 -49.96
C GLY A 198 -34.98 45.53 -50.06
#